data_ec8a2bc8b78b47b6f82e71fe09e7b2ec
#
_entry.id   ec8a2bc8b78b47b6f82e71fe09e7b2ec
#
_cell.length_a   1.000
_cell.length_b   1.000
_cell.length_c   1.000
_cell.angle_alpha   90.00
_cell.angle_beta   90.00
_cell.angle_gamma   90.00
#
_symmetry.space_group_name_H-M   'P 1'
#
loop_
_entity.id
_entity.type
_entity.pdbx_description
1 polymer ?
#
loop_
_entity_poly.entity_id
_entity_poly.type
_entity_poly.pdbx_seq_one_letter_code
_entity_poly.pdbx_strand_id
1 'polypeptide(L)'
;MKYRGLLGVLISVVACGSKESGPGGSGATGGSNTTVGTGGNTSTGTGGSGTNTSGSGNATATGGSGNATATGGSTATGGSSTNPQGGSGTGGTGPTTSTGASVLERNGGPTREGTWVQPTLTKDAAAKMALDSTFKATFKGSMYASPLYSENGGPGGKGIFIAVSADNEVAALDETTGATVWTKNLGASPGAKGQGCGFGSDPVGILSTPVIDAKSGTVYVAAAIGTAAVERHEIHALSLQDGTPRSGWPVNVSALKAGSLSFNTKFQNQRSALSLVNGVVYVAYGGFVGDCDDYHGWVVAVNAADPTKTGAWATAGKGEAIWAAGGFASDGTNIFPVTGNNTAKASSRTASDSEAILKMSGLAQFTKSDANQFYPSAWSSMDSADADLGGSNSVLFKLPGSTPEQLLAAIAKDGKLYLVNPANLGGSNGQLATIEAASVASPAGNGVKTAPTAYTTAKGTYLAFSVESGAECPNMSMTGRVMMGVKLTGGAKPTGEVAWCATGPNPSTAPISTTTDGKANALVWYVDAGKLRAVDGDTGENVLTGAGTCSGVNRWTSPIAVKGRIIAGGNGTLCSWKTP
;
A
#
# COMPACT_ATOMS: atom_id res chain seq x y z
N MET A 1 30.84 45.63 32.35
CA MET A 1 31.47 44.42 32.90
C MET A 1 30.65 43.24 32.47
N LYS A 2 31.06 42.51 31.42
CA LYS A 2 31.63 41.13 31.43
C LYS A 2 30.65 40.12 32.08
N TYR A 3 30.11 39.07 31.43
CA TYR A 3 30.74 38.07 30.60
C TYR A 3 29.69 37.36 29.67
N ARG A 4 30.16 36.98 28.50
CA ARG A 4 29.54 36.07 27.52
C ARG A 4 29.67 34.61 28.01
N GLY A 5 28.65 33.78 27.73
CA GLY A 5 28.72 32.32 27.74
C GLY A 5 28.06 31.77 26.49
N LEU A 6 28.87 31.39 25.48
CA LEU A 6 28.48 30.61 24.32
C LEU A 6 28.39 29.15 24.72
N LEU A 7 27.26 28.53 24.48
CA LEU A 7 27.12 27.04 24.53
C LEU A 7 26.96 26.54 23.10
N GLY A 8 28.05 25.96 22.58
CA GLY A 8 28.06 25.33 21.27
C GLY A 8 27.40 23.96 21.34
N VAL A 9 26.45 23.71 20.43
CA VAL A 9 25.89 22.39 20.20
C VAL A 9 26.73 21.68 19.14
N LEU A 10 27.41 20.61 19.51
CA LEU A 10 28.09 19.70 18.60
C LEU A 10 27.02 18.88 17.85
N ILE A 11 26.98 19.07 16.54
CA ILE A 11 26.24 18.18 15.62
C ILE A 11 27.25 17.11 15.17
N SER A 12 27.08 15.89 15.63
CA SER A 12 27.82 14.72 15.12
C SER A 12 27.22 14.27 13.81
N VAL A 13 27.91 14.58 12.71
CA VAL A 13 27.64 14.01 11.39
C VAL A 13 28.35 12.64 11.34
N VAL A 14 27.58 11.56 11.31
CA VAL A 14 28.11 10.24 10.99
C VAL A 14 28.17 10.12 9.46
N ALA A 15 29.36 10.25 8.92
CA ALA A 15 29.66 9.96 7.53
C ALA A 15 29.87 8.44 7.38
N CYS A 16 29.13 7.82 6.49
CA CYS A 16 29.35 6.45 6.04
C CYS A 16 30.54 6.46 5.07
N GLY A 17 31.69 5.95 5.52
CA GLY A 17 32.91 5.89 4.72
C GLY A 17 32.88 4.71 3.75
N SER A 18 32.98 5.02 2.46
CA SER A 18 33.32 4.10 1.39
C SER A 18 34.78 3.65 1.54
N LYS A 19 35.03 2.35 1.52
CA LYS A 19 36.38 1.80 1.44
C LYS A 19 36.88 1.89 -0.01
N GLU A 20 37.82 2.75 -0.25
CA GLU A 20 38.69 2.69 -1.44
C GLU A 20 39.75 1.62 -1.26
N SER A 21 39.89 0.74 -2.27
CA SER A 21 41.00 -0.18 -2.45
C SER A 21 42.04 0.47 -3.34
N GLY A 22 43.22 0.78 -2.80
CA GLY A 22 44.39 1.24 -3.55
C GLY A 22 45.33 0.09 -3.92
N PRO A 23 46.15 0.24 -4.94
CA PRO A 23 46.91 -0.84 -5.58
C PRO A 23 48.38 -0.93 -5.10
N GLY A 24 48.94 -2.12 -5.24
CA GLY A 24 50.40 -2.35 -5.11
C GLY A 24 50.64 -3.80 -4.73
N GLY A 25 51.33 -4.54 -5.47
CA GLY A 25 52.52 -4.61 -6.17
C GLY A 25 53.04 -6.05 -6.19
N SER A 26 53.32 -6.49 -7.37
CA SER A 26 54.25 -7.51 -7.89
C SER A 26 54.98 -8.50 -6.97
N GLY A 27 55.04 -9.77 -7.36
CA GLY A 27 56.03 -10.76 -6.95
C GLY A 27 55.78 -12.15 -7.58
N ALA A 28 56.59 -12.52 -8.51
CA ALA A 28 56.53 -13.69 -9.38
C ALA A 28 57.08 -14.97 -8.76
N THR A 29 56.86 -16.05 -9.50
CA THR A 29 57.52 -17.37 -9.67
C THR A 29 56.70 -18.51 -9.10
N GLY A 30 56.29 -19.51 -9.86
CA GLY A 30 56.89 -20.35 -10.83
C GLY A 30 56.45 -21.78 -10.56
N GLY A 31 56.21 -22.57 -11.63
CA GLY A 31 56.30 -24.03 -11.55
C GLY A 31 55.06 -24.82 -11.91
N SER A 32 54.95 -25.14 -13.17
CA SER A 32 54.63 -26.38 -13.91
C SER A 32 54.19 -27.64 -13.13
N ASN A 33 53.16 -28.36 -13.56
CA ASN A 33 53.25 -29.52 -14.44
C ASN A 33 51.88 -30.17 -14.71
N THR A 34 51.60 -30.35 -15.96
CA THR A 34 50.94 -31.40 -16.70
C THR A 34 50.58 -32.69 -15.97
N THR A 35 49.39 -33.27 -16.23
CA THR A 35 49.24 -34.49 -17.02
C THR A 35 47.81 -34.74 -17.49
N VAL A 36 47.73 -35.21 -18.66
CA VAL A 36 46.70 -35.72 -19.55
C VAL A 36 46.08 -37.04 -19.03
N GLY A 37 44.81 -37.28 -19.32
CA GLY A 37 44.16 -38.58 -19.16
C GLY A 37 42.86 -38.66 -19.95
N THR A 38 42.96 -39.19 -21.14
CA THR A 38 41.93 -39.56 -22.12
C THR A 38 41.16 -40.84 -21.76
N GLY A 39 39.95 -40.96 -22.29
CA GLY A 39 39.20 -42.21 -22.47
C GLY A 39 37.70 -41.97 -22.18
N GLY A 40 36.75 -41.92 -23.05
CA GLY A 40 36.36 -42.71 -24.20
C GLY A 40 35.55 -43.95 -23.82
N ASN A 41 34.23 -43.96 -23.95
CA ASN A 41 33.55 -44.91 -24.77
C ASN A 41 32.02 -44.72 -24.84
N THR A 42 31.54 -44.83 -26.02
CA THR A 42 30.22 -45.01 -26.57
C THR A 42 29.53 -46.30 -26.11
N SER A 43 28.18 -46.30 -25.97
CA SER A 43 27.38 -47.40 -26.56
C SER A 43 25.91 -46.97 -26.74
N THR A 44 25.49 -47.22 -27.91
CA THR A 44 24.19 -47.21 -28.56
C THR A 44 23.23 -48.26 -27.98
N GLY A 45 21.94 -47.96 -28.04
CA GLY A 45 20.87 -48.95 -27.81
C GLY A 45 19.53 -48.45 -28.29
N THR A 46 19.13 -48.92 -29.42
CA THR A 46 17.93 -48.76 -30.23
C THR A 46 16.65 -49.33 -29.60
N GLY A 47 15.51 -48.71 -29.90
CA GLY A 47 14.37 -49.38 -30.52
C GLY A 47 13.10 -49.57 -29.67
N GLY A 48 11.98 -49.18 -30.25
CA GLY A 48 10.69 -49.74 -29.90
C GLY A 48 9.47 -48.84 -30.13
N SER A 49 8.98 -48.81 -31.34
CA SER A 49 7.66 -48.29 -31.74
C SER A 49 6.53 -49.11 -31.13
N GLY A 50 5.40 -48.46 -30.85
CA GLY A 50 4.14 -49.13 -30.61
C GLY A 50 2.96 -48.16 -30.80
N THR A 51 2.44 -48.15 -32.00
CA THR A 51 1.14 -47.56 -32.40
C THR A 51 -0.01 -48.43 -31.94
N ASN A 52 -1.11 -47.86 -31.49
CA ASN A 52 -2.49 -48.31 -31.86
C ASN A 52 -3.50 -47.25 -31.42
N THR A 53 -4.12 -46.70 -32.32
CA THR A 53 -5.41 -46.40 -32.94
C THR A 53 -6.68 -46.79 -32.18
N SER A 54 -7.58 -45.74 -32.19
CA SER A 54 -9.01 -45.72 -32.48
C SER A 54 -10.02 -46.16 -31.42
N GLY A 55 -11.05 -45.31 -31.32
CA GLY A 55 -12.37 -45.63 -30.76
C GLY A 55 -13.24 -44.40 -30.58
N SER A 56 -13.96 -44.04 -31.63
CA SER A 56 -15.07 -43.06 -31.62
C SER A 56 -16.29 -43.65 -30.91
N GLY A 57 -17.06 -42.78 -30.22
CA GLY A 57 -18.38 -43.09 -29.73
C GLY A 57 -19.22 -41.85 -29.55
N ASN A 58 -20.00 -41.57 -30.56
CA ASN A 58 -20.99 -40.50 -30.61
C ASN A 58 -22.30 -41.02 -29.99
N ALA A 59 -22.98 -40.28 -29.12
CA ALA A 59 -24.38 -40.52 -28.81
C ALA A 59 -25.09 -39.20 -28.53
N THR A 60 -25.85 -38.79 -29.48
CA THR A 60 -26.92 -37.80 -29.46
C THR A 60 -28.13 -38.32 -28.72
N ALA A 61 -28.78 -37.52 -27.91
CA ALA A 61 -30.21 -37.73 -27.58
C ALA A 61 -30.88 -36.36 -27.40
N THR A 62 -31.86 -36.18 -28.22
CA THR A 62 -32.84 -35.10 -28.34
C THR A 62 -34.00 -35.28 -27.40
N GLY A 63 -34.61 -34.16 -26.99
CA GLY A 63 -36.07 -34.05 -26.92
C GLY A 63 -36.69 -33.79 -25.58
N GLY A 64 -37.53 -32.75 -25.53
CA GLY A 64 -38.72 -32.73 -24.72
C GLY A 64 -39.13 -31.38 -24.12
N SER A 65 -39.91 -30.63 -24.88
CA SER A 65 -40.68 -29.45 -24.43
C SER A 65 -41.78 -29.84 -23.46
N GLY A 66 -42.09 -29.00 -22.49
CA GLY A 66 -43.29 -29.10 -21.68
C GLY A 66 -43.68 -27.75 -21.08
N ASN A 67 -44.63 -27.10 -21.73
CA ASN A 67 -45.29 -25.87 -21.34
C ASN A 67 -46.45 -26.19 -20.39
N ALA A 68 -46.61 -25.50 -19.27
CA ALA A 68 -47.88 -25.49 -18.54
C ALA A 68 -48.07 -24.14 -17.83
N THR A 69 -48.98 -23.39 -18.36
CA THR A 69 -49.68 -22.22 -17.81
C THR A 69 -50.64 -22.62 -16.70
N ALA A 70 -50.67 -21.87 -15.60
CA ALA A 70 -51.85 -21.82 -14.74
C ALA A 70 -51.98 -20.43 -14.10
N THR A 71 -53.07 -19.79 -14.40
CA THR A 71 -53.68 -18.58 -13.86
C THR A 71 -54.35 -18.84 -12.51
N GLY A 72 -54.33 -17.82 -11.62
CA GLY A 72 -55.18 -17.80 -10.44
C GLY A 72 -54.86 -16.65 -9.48
N GLY A 73 -55.64 -15.58 -9.56
CA GLY A 73 -55.53 -14.43 -8.68
C GLY A 73 -56.24 -14.64 -7.35
N SER A 74 -55.85 -13.86 -6.34
CA SER A 74 -56.75 -13.32 -5.31
C SER A 74 -56.04 -12.22 -4.49
N THR A 75 -56.72 -11.14 -4.29
CA THR A 75 -56.47 -9.94 -3.51
C THR A 75 -56.49 -10.18 -2.01
N ALA A 76 -55.61 -9.56 -1.27
CA ALA A 76 -55.85 -9.14 0.11
C ALA A 76 -54.93 -7.96 0.51
N THR A 77 -55.57 -6.99 1.06
CA THR A 77 -55.11 -5.68 1.54
C THR A 77 -54.36 -5.74 2.87
N GLY A 78 -53.37 -4.83 3.04
CA GLY A 78 -53.15 -4.12 4.30
C GLY A 78 -51.87 -4.40 5.05
N GLY A 79 -51.08 -3.36 5.27
CA GLY A 79 -50.08 -3.28 6.35
C GLY A 79 -48.71 -2.72 5.97
N SER A 80 -48.61 -1.39 6.07
CA SER A 80 -47.35 -0.64 5.94
C SER A 80 -46.43 -0.94 7.11
N SER A 81 -45.21 -1.42 6.83
CA SER A 81 -44.07 -1.27 7.70
C SER A 81 -42.82 -1.16 6.81
N THR A 82 -42.28 0.03 6.76
CA THR A 82 -41.05 0.37 6.03
C THR A 82 -39.83 -0.18 6.74
N ASN A 83 -39.21 -1.17 6.14
CA ASN A 83 -37.86 -1.61 6.47
C ASN A 83 -37.03 -1.48 5.20
N PRO A 84 -35.92 -0.71 5.17
CA PRO A 84 -35.10 -0.65 3.97
C PRO A 84 -34.22 -1.89 3.87
N GLN A 85 -34.63 -2.77 2.99
CA GLN A 85 -33.90 -3.95 2.60
C GLN A 85 -32.69 -3.54 1.75
N GLY A 86 -31.49 -3.97 2.17
CA GLY A 86 -30.26 -3.76 1.44
C GLY A 86 -30.32 -4.45 0.08
N GLY A 87 -30.25 -3.66 -0.98
CA GLY A 87 -30.16 -4.12 -2.34
C GLY A 87 -28.83 -4.83 -2.59
N SER A 88 -28.90 -6.06 -3.08
CA SER A 88 -27.79 -6.79 -3.69
C SER A 88 -27.40 -6.08 -4.99
N GLY A 89 -26.38 -5.22 -4.91
CA GLY A 89 -25.84 -4.48 -6.07
C GLY A 89 -24.88 -5.35 -6.85
N THR A 90 -25.27 -5.76 -8.03
CA THR A 90 -24.37 -6.22 -9.09
C THR A 90 -23.36 -5.10 -9.43
N GLY A 91 -22.09 -5.49 -9.53
CA GLY A 91 -20.95 -4.60 -9.67
C GLY A 91 -21.08 -3.54 -10.77
N GLY A 92 -21.16 -2.31 -10.32
CA GLY A 92 -20.96 -1.12 -11.11
C GLY A 92 -19.85 -0.31 -10.44
N THR A 93 -18.63 -0.39 -10.95
CA THR A 93 -17.48 0.38 -10.50
C THR A 93 -17.61 1.83 -10.97
N GLY A 94 -18.41 2.63 -10.24
CA GLY A 94 -18.27 4.07 -10.25
C GLY A 94 -17.19 4.49 -9.26
N PRO A 95 -16.58 5.69 -9.38
CA PRO A 95 -15.74 6.20 -8.33
C PRO A 95 -16.57 6.19 -7.05
N THR A 96 -16.11 5.44 -6.06
CA THR A 96 -16.72 5.41 -4.73
C THR A 96 -16.40 6.73 -4.05
N THR A 97 -17.11 7.78 -4.43
CA THR A 97 -17.24 8.96 -3.56
C THR A 97 -17.96 8.45 -2.32
N SER A 98 -17.19 8.05 -1.32
CA SER A 98 -17.70 7.60 -0.04
C SER A 98 -18.42 8.77 0.61
N THR A 99 -19.73 8.86 0.39
CA THR A 99 -20.62 9.73 1.16
C THR A 99 -20.84 9.15 2.56
N GLY A 100 -20.43 7.90 2.80
CA GLY A 100 -20.37 7.28 4.12
C GLY A 100 -19.20 7.86 4.92
N ALA A 101 -19.39 8.06 6.21
CA ALA A 101 -18.37 8.64 7.06
C ALA A 101 -17.21 7.65 7.33
N SER A 102 -17.40 6.33 7.18
CA SER A 102 -16.40 5.31 7.52
C SER A 102 -15.17 5.32 6.60
N VAL A 103 -13.99 5.10 7.20
CA VAL A 103 -12.70 4.88 6.54
C VAL A 103 -12.21 3.50 6.96
N LEU A 104 -12.52 2.48 6.16
CA LEU A 104 -12.36 1.07 6.51
C LEU A 104 -11.01 0.49 6.07
N GLU A 105 -10.35 1.15 5.14
CA GLU A 105 -9.04 0.78 4.59
C GLU A 105 -8.16 2.01 4.38
N ARG A 106 -6.88 1.79 4.21
CA ARG A 106 -5.92 2.83 3.83
C ARG A 106 -6.37 3.54 2.54
N ASN A 107 -6.23 4.85 2.50
CA ASN A 107 -6.61 5.70 1.39
C ASN A 107 -8.09 5.56 0.97
N GLY A 108 -8.99 5.32 1.94
CA GLY A 108 -10.44 5.40 1.77
C GLY A 108 -11.14 4.16 1.22
N GLY A 109 -10.41 3.19 0.67
CA GLY A 109 -11.03 1.98 0.14
C GLY A 109 -10.12 1.13 -0.76
N PRO A 110 -10.68 0.11 -1.40
CA PRO A 110 -9.89 -0.86 -2.18
C PRO A 110 -9.19 -0.26 -3.40
N THR A 111 -9.68 0.82 -3.98
CA THR A 111 -9.03 1.50 -5.12
C THR A 111 -7.78 2.30 -4.72
N ARG A 112 -7.61 2.62 -3.45
CA ARG A 112 -6.50 3.42 -2.90
C ARG A 112 -6.43 4.86 -3.44
N GLU A 113 -7.53 5.42 -3.92
CA GLU A 113 -7.56 6.79 -4.47
C GLU A 113 -7.21 7.87 -3.44
N GLY A 114 -7.52 7.65 -2.18
CA GLY A 114 -7.18 8.61 -1.12
C GLY A 114 -7.95 9.93 -1.19
N THR A 115 -9.16 9.90 -1.78
CA THR A 115 -10.04 11.07 -1.92
C THR A 115 -11.37 10.88 -1.19
N TRP A 116 -11.88 11.96 -0.59
CA TRP A 116 -13.13 11.96 0.16
C TRP A 116 -14.01 13.15 -0.21
N VAL A 117 -15.32 12.92 -0.30
CA VAL A 117 -16.29 14.00 -0.36
C VAL A 117 -16.59 14.48 1.06
N GLN A 118 -16.24 15.73 1.32
CA GLN A 118 -16.43 16.41 2.62
C GLN A 118 -17.13 17.74 2.39
N PRO A 119 -18.48 17.78 2.37
CA PRO A 119 -19.24 18.95 1.92
C PRO A 119 -18.93 20.23 2.70
N THR A 120 -18.47 20.12 3.94
CA THR A 120 -18.14 21.25 4.81
C THR A 120 -16.70 21.75 4.69
N LEU A 121 -15.81 20.97 4.07
CA LEU A 121 -14.39 21.34 3.88
C LEU A 121 -14.20 22.16 2.59
N THR A 122 -14.75 23.37 2.57
CA THR A 122 -14.43 24.38 1.54
C THR A 122 -13.02 24.93 1.76
N LYS A 123 -12.44 25.61 0.76
CA LYS A 123 -11.13 26.28 0.90
C LYS A 123 -11.15 27.29 2.04
N ASP A 124 -12.23 28.07 2.19
CA ASP A 124 -12.39 29.05 3.28
C ASP A 124 -12.50 28.39 4.66
N ALA A 125 -13.18 27.25 4.76
CA ALA A 125 -13.26 26.47 5.98
C ALA A 125 -11.89 25.87 6.34
N ALA A 126 -11.20 25.31 5.36
CA ALA A 126 -9.86 24.73 5.52
C ALA A 126 -8.83 25.75 6.01
N ALA A 127 -8.87 26.97 5.49
CA ALA A 127 -7.98 28.07 5.92
C ALA A 127 -8.12 28.44 7.42
N LYS A 128 -9.26 28.11 8.02
CA LYS A 128 -9.57 28.40 9.44
C LYS A 128 -9.40 27.19 10.36
N MET A 129 -9.03 26.02 9.83
CA MET A 129 -8.89 24.81 10.65
C MET A 129 -7.83 24.97 11.73
N ALA A 130 -8.12 24.43 12.90
CA ALA A 130 -7.21 24.41 14.05
C ALA A 130 -7.21 23.01 14.71
N LEU A 131 -6.13 22.71 15.42
CA LEU A 131 -6.04 21.51 16.24
C LEU A 131 -7.12 21.53 17.32
N ASP A 132 -7.92 20.48 17.38
CA ASP A 132 -8.98 20.33 18.36
C ASP A 132 -8.40 19.97 19.73
N SER A 133 -8.30 20.96 20.60
CA SER A 133 -7.77 20.78 21.95
C SER A 133 -8.68 19.96 22.86
N THR A 134 -9.93 19.72 22.49
CA THR A 134 -10.90 18.92 23.25
C THR A 134 -10.84 17.43 22.93
N PHE A 135 -10.30 17.07 21.76
CA PHE A 135 -10.08 15.69 21.34
C PHE A 135 -8.81 15.14 22.01
N LYS A 136 -8.96 14.17 22.92
CA LYS A 136 -7.88 13.64 23.77
C LYS A 136 -7.65 12.14 23.51
N ALA A 137 -7.26 11.81 22.30
CA ALA A 137 -7.02 10.44 21.89
C ALA A 137 -5.58 10.02 22.21
N THR A 138 -5.41 9.04 23.10
CA THR A 138 -4.11 8.51 23.51
C THR A 138 -4.08 6.99 23.42
N PHE A 139 -2.91 6.44 23.08
CA PHE A 139 -2.61 5.01 23.04
C PHE A 139 -1.12 4.80 23.27
N LYS A 140 -0.67 3.55 23.45
CA LYS A 140 0.75 3.26 23.70
C LYS A 140 1.52 3.13 22.39
N GLY A 141 2.68 3.79 22.28
CA GLY A 141 3.67 3.58 21.23
C GLY A 141 3.48 4.44 19.97
N SER A 142 4.39 4.29 19.03
CA SER A 142 4.46 5.08 17.80
C SER A 142 3.58 4.49 16.70
N MET A 143 2.84 5.34 15.99
CA MET A 143 2.00 4.95 14.86
C MET A 143 2.71 5.21 13.54
N TYR A 144 2.83 4.18 12.69
CA TYR A 144 3.30 4.25 11.29
C TYR A 144 2.16 4.01 10.30
N ALA A 145 1.09 3.40 10.76
CA ALA A 145 -0.15 3.19 10.04
C ALA A 145 -0.93 4.49 9.84
N SER A 146 -1.95 4.47 8.99
CA SER A 146 -3.00 5.49 9.00
C SER A 146 -4.10 5.09 9.99
N PRO A 147 -4.76 6.03 10.66
CA PRO A 147 -5.93 5.72 11.44
C PRO A 147 -7.05 5.20 10.54
N LEU A 148 -7.95 4.39 11.09
CA LEU A 148 -9.20 4.00 10.46
C LEU A 148 -10.37 4.55 11.27
N TYR A 149 -11.54 4.61 10.64
CA TYR A 149 -12.76 5.07 11.27
C TYR A 149 -13.94 4.17 10.88
N SER A 150 -14.71 3.75 11.87
CA SER A 150 -15.98 3.05 11.67
C SER A 150 -17.11 3.81 12.32
N GLU A 151 -18.07 4.28 11.51
CA GLU A 151 -19.16 5.16 11.97
C GLU A 151 -20.07 4.51 13.01
N ASN A 152 -20.29 3.19 12.89
CA ASN A 152 -21.16 2.42 13.77
C ASN A 152 -20.43 1.21 14.40
N GLY A 153 -19.10 1.23 14.43
CA GLY A 153 -18.30 0.07 14.85
C GLY A 153 -18.19 -0.12 16.36
N GLY A 154 -18.39 0.93 17.14
CA GLY A 154 -18.22 0.88 18.59
C GLY A 154 -19.44 0.41 19.36
N PRO A 155 -19.32 0.25 20.69
CA PRO A 155 -20.40 -0.14 21.57
C PRO A 155 -21.62 0.78 21.44
N GLY A 156 -22.80 0.18 21.31
CA GLY A 156 -24.04 0.92 21.12
C GLY A 156 -24.16 1.62 19.76
N GLY A 157 -23.39 1.19 18.75
CA GLY A 157 -23.42 1.76 17.40
C GLY A 157 -22.75 3.12 17.29
N LYS A 158 -21.87 3.49 18.23
CA LYS A 158 -21.10 4.73 18.19
C LYS A 158 -19.95 4.66 17.21
N GLY A 159 -19.56 5.82 16.68
CA GLY A 159 -18.37 5.95 15.87
C GLY A 159 -17.07 5.76 16.67
N ILE A 160 -16.12 5.04 16.10
CA ILE A 160 -14.81 4.83 16.72
C ILE A 160 -13.69 5.00 15.70
N PHE A 161 -12.57 5.54 16.17
CA PHE A 161 -11.30 5.45 15.47
C PHE A 161 -10.56 4.19 15.90
N ILE A 162 -9.85 3.56 14.97
CA ILE A 162 -8.89 2.49 15.25
C ILE A 162 -7.48 3.03 15.03
N ALA A 163 -6.67 2.96 16.07
CA ALA A 163 -5.25 3.26 16.04
C ALA A 163 -4.44 2.00 16.38
N VAL A 164 -3.30 1.83 15.73
CA VAL A 164 -2.37 0.72 15.97
C VAL A 164 -0.95 1.25 16.12
N SER A 165 -0.13 0.56 16.88
CA SER A 165 1.23 1.03 17.15
C SER A 165 2.31 -0.03 16.96
N ALA A 166 3.55 0.42 16.81
CA ALA A 166 4.73 -0.41 16.77
C ALA A 166 4.96 -1.21 18.07
N ASP A 167 4.29 -0.85 19.16
CA ASP A 167 4.27 -1.59 20.43
C ASP A 167 3.25 -2.73 20.48
N ASN A 168 2.70 -3.13 19.32
CA ASN A 168 1.66 -4.16 19.19
C ASN A 168 0.35 -3.82 19.93
N GLU A 169 0.06 -2.54 20.15
CA GLU A 169 -1.22 -2.11 20.69
C GLU A 169 -2.21 -1.77 19.58
N VAL A 170 -3.44 -2.22 19.75
CA VAL A 170 -4.62 -1.81 18.99
C VAL A 170 -5.54 -1.07 19.95
N ALA A 171 -5.93 0.14 19.60
CA ALA A 171 -6.83 0.98 20.39
C ALA A 171 -8.05 1.38 19.58
N ALA A 172 -9.24 1.24 20.19
CA ALA A 172 -10.46 1.89 19.72
C ALA A 172 -10.72 3.13 20.57
N LEU A 173 -10.97 4.24 19.91
CA LEU A 173 -11.08 5.56 20.51
C LEU A 173 -12.40 6.20 20.11
N ASP A 174 -13.10 6.81 21.04
CA ASP A 174 -14.40 7.49 20.82
C ASP A 174 -14.26 8.61 19.77
N GLU A 175 -15.20 8.66 18.83
CA GLU A 175 -15.11 9.59 17.70
C GLU A 175 -15.17 11.06 18.09
N THR A 176 -15.80 11.40 19.23
CA THR A 176 -16.05 12.78 19.65
C THR A 176 -14.97 13.29 20.60
N THR A 177 -14.63 12.47 21.59
CA THR A 177 -13.75 12.85 22.70
C THR A 177 -12.33 12.36 22.54
N GLY A 178 -12.13 11.29 21.77
CA GLY A 178 -10.87 10.55 21.69
C GLY A 178 -10.64 9.61 22.88
N ALA A 179 -11.60 9.53 23.83
CA ALA A 179 -11.45 8.63 24.98
C ALA A 179 -11.32 7.17 24.55
N THR A 180 -10.51 6.41 25.28
CA THR A 180 -10.32 4.99 25.01
C THR A 180 -11.63 4.22 25.24
N VAL A 181 -12.08 3.51 24.21
CA VAL A 181 -13.21 2.57 24.28
C VAL A 181 -12.70 1.20 24.71
N TRP A 182 -11.68 0.70 24.06
CA TRP A 182 -10.93 -0.49 24.45
C TRP A 182 -9.50 -0.45 23.88
N THR A 183 -8.60 -1.22 24.51
CA THR A 183 -7.26 -1.50 24.00
C THR A 183 -6.99 -3.00 24.01
N LYS A 184 -6.16 -3.44 23.08
CA LYS A 184 -5.68 -4.82 23.00
C LYS A 184 -4.20 -4.83 22.63
N ASN A 185 -3.38 -5.42 23.49
CA ASN A 185 -1.99 -5.74 23.14
C ASN A 185 -1.93 -7.14 22.52
N LEU A 186 -1.26 -7.27 21.36
CA LEU A 186 -1.20 -8.50 20.57
C LEU A 186 0.00 -9.38 20.92
N GLY A 187 0.85 -8.95 21.84
CA GLY A 187 2.05 -9.66 22.28
C GLY A 187 3.28 -8.77 22.32
N ALA A 188 4.40 -9.32 22.74
CA ALA A 188 5.66 -8.59 22.80
C ALA A 188 6.07 -8.08 21.40
N SER A 189 6.55 -6.86 21.35
CA SER A 189 6.97 -6.22 20.12
C SER A 189 8.50 -6.32 19.97
N PRO A 190 9.01 -6.89 18.87
CA PRO A 190 10.45 -7.11 18.70
C PRO A 190 11.19 -5.79 18.48
N GLY A 191 12.43 -5.73 18.97
CA GLY A 191 13.32 -4.60 18.73
C GLY A 191 13.96 -4.64 17.33
N ALA A 192 14.11 -3.50 16.68
CA ALA A 192 14.76 -3.40 15.37
C ALA A 192 16.21 -3.89 15.40
N LYS A 193 16.93 -3.62 16.48
CA LYS A 193 18.32 -4.06 16.68
C LYS A 193 18.48 -5.58 16.71
N GLY A 194 17.48 -6.31 17.20
CA GLY A 194 17.47 -7.76 17.23
C GLY A 194 17.45 -8.41 15.83
N GLN A 195 17.07 -7.68 14.82
CA GLN A 195 17.06 -8.15 13.43
C GLN A 195 18.46 -8.13 12.80
N GLY A 196 19.40 -7.38 13.34
CA GLY A 196 20.69 -7.11 12.70
C GLY A 196 20.60 -6.18 11.49
N CYS A 197 19.47 -5.52 11.32
CA CYS A 197 19.14 -4.62 10.21
C CYS A 197 18.82 -3.23 10.71
N GLY A 198 19.06 -2.23 9.85
CA GLY A 198 18.56 -0.88 10.08
C GLY A 198 17.04 -0.82 9.94
N PHE A 199 16.37 -0.13 10.83
CA PHE A 199 14.99 0.30 10.64
C PHE A 199 14.75 1.61 11.38
N GLY A 200 13.91 2.47 10.79
CA GLY A 200 13.60 3.78 11.37
C GLY A 200 12.62 3.76 12.53
N SER A 201 12.17 2.57 13.01
CA SER A 201 11.38 2.40 14.22
C SER A 201 12.01 1.37 15.15
N ASP A 202 11.77 1.52 16.41
CA ASP A 202 12.09 0.57 17.46
C ASP A 202 11.05 0.80 18.57
N PRO A 203 10.15 -0.14 18.81
CA PRO A 203 10.06 -1.51 18.25
C PRO A 203 9.44 -1.59 16.83
N VAL A 204 9.30 -2.82 16.27
CA VAL A 204 8.82 -3.11 14.92
C VAL A 204 7.59 -4.05 14.91
N GLY A 205 6.66 -3.84 15.82
CA GLY A 205 5.43 -4.63 15.91
C GLY A 205 4.45 -4.38 14.75
N ILE A 206 3.35 -3.62 14.98
CA ILE A 206 2.39 -3.26 13.95
C ILE A 206 2.85 -2.00 13.24
N LEU A 207 3.22 -2.12 11.96
CA LEU A 207 3.67 -0.98 11.13
C LEU A 207 2.68 -0.66 10.01
N SER A 208 1.76 -1.56 9.69
CA SER A 208 0.81 -1.42 8.59
C SER A 208 -0.55 -0.91 9.04
N THR A 209 -1.26 -0.29 8.11
CA THR A 209 -2.66 0.07 8.30
C THR A 209 -3.53 -1.19 8.28
N PRO A 210 -4.36 -1.42 9.30
CA PRO A 210 -5.34 -2.49 9.35
C PRO A 210 -6.42 -2.39 8.26
N VAL A 211 -7.34 -3.35 8.23
CA VAL A 211 -8.57 -3.28 7.43
C VAL A 211 -9.77 -3.67 8.28
N ILE A 212 -10.89 -2.97 8.08
CA ILE A 212 -12.15 -3.20 8.79
C ILE A 212 -13.16 -3.87 7.85
N ASP A 213 -13.72 -4.98 8.29
CA ASP A 213 -14.96 -5.52 7.75
C ASP A 213 -16.15 -5.00 8.58
N ALA A 214 -16.78 -3.95 8.07
CA ALA A 214 -17.94 -3.35 8.74
C ALA A 214 -19.14 -4.32 8.83
N LYS A 215 -19.25 -5.28 7.90
CA LYS A 215 -20.36 -6.25 7.87
C LYS A 215 -20.27 -7.23 9.04
N SER A 216 -19.08 -7.74 9.33
CA SER A 216 -18.84 -8.66 10.47
C SER A 216 -18.48 -7.92 11.75
N GLY A 217 -18.28 -6.60 11.72
CA GLY A 217 -17.80 -5.82 12.86
C GLY A 217 -16.40 -6.25 13.30
N THR A 218 -15.50 -6.50 12.36
CA THR A 218 -14.17 -7.06 12.63
C THR A 218 -13.07 -6.16 12.08
N VAL A 219 -11.99 -5.94 12.84
CA VAL A 219 -10.75 -5.34 12.36
C VAL A 219 -9.67 -6.42 12.25
N TYR A 220 -9.00 -6.47 11.09
CA TYR A 220 -7.87 -7.37 10.83
C TYR A 220 -6.57 -6.59 10.93
N VAL A 221 -5.61 -7.16 11.68
CA VAL A 221 -4.34 -6.51 12.02
C VAL A 221 -3.21 -7.52 11.83
N ALA A 222 -2.13 -7.11 11.16
CA ALA A 222 -0.91 -7.91 11.06
C ALA A 222 0.13 -7.39 12.07
N ALA A 223 0.73 -8.29 12.84
CA ALA A 223 1.68 -7.98 13.89
C ALA A 223 2.93 -8.86 13.79
N ALA A 224 4.11 -8.26 14.00
CA ALA A 224 5.34 -8.99 14.27
C ALA A 224 5.47 -9.18 15.78
N ILE A 225 5.68 -10.42 16.21
CA ILE A 225 5.75 -10.81 17.62
C ILE A 225 7.14 -11.34 17.93
N GLY A 226 7.68 -10.94 19.07
CA GLY A 226 8.98 -11.37 19.58
C GLY A 226 9.48 -10.44 20.67
N THR A 227 10.54 -10.84 21.36
CA THR A 227 11.14 -10.04 22.44
C THR A 227 12.35 -9.24 21.97
N ALA A 228 13.34 -9.89 21.37
CA ALA A 228 14.52 -9.24 20.81
C ALA A 228 14.49 -9.17 19.29
N ALA A 229 14.14 -10.28 18.65
CA ALA A 229 13.96 -10.39 17.19
C ALA A 229 12.52 -10.82 16.89
N VAL A 230 12.12 -10.76 15.61
CA VAL A 230 10.84 -11.32 15.17
C VAL A 230 10.90 -12.85 15.32
N GLU A 231 10.00 -13.39 16.11
CA GLU A 231 9.85 -14.82 16.38
C GLU A 231 8.71 -15.42 15.56
N ARG A 232 7.68 -14.62 15.26
CA ARG A 232 6.55 -15.00 14.40
C ARG A 232 5.82 -13.77 13.86
N HIS A 233 5.13 -13.96 12.75
CA HIS A 233 4.18 -13.00 12.21
C HIS A 233 2.76 -13.55 12.35
N GLU A 234 1.85 -12.74 12.86
CA GLU A 234 0.48 -13.13 13.12
C GLU A 234 -0.49 -12.15 12.45
N ILE A 235 -1.58 -12.70 11.89
CA ILE A 235 -2.73 -11.91 11.44
C ILE A 235 -3.84 -12.14 12.46
N HIS A 236 -4.29 -11.08 13.09
CA HIS A 236 -5.34 -11.08 14.10
C HIS A 236 -6.65 -10.58 13.53
N ALA A 237 -7.78 -11.09 14.06
CA ALA A 237 -9.11 -10.58 13.82
C ALA A 237 -9.75 -10.23 15.16
N LEU A 238 -10.11 -8.97 15.36
CA LEU A 238 -10.65 -8.46 16.61
C LEU A 238 -12.05 -7.88 16.41
N SER A 239 -12.92 -8.06 17.39
CA SER A 239 -14.22 -7.42 17.44
C SER A 239 -14.06 -5.90 17.56
N LEU A 240 -14.74 -5.13 16.73
CA LEU A 240 -14.77 -3.66 16.84
C LEU A 240 -15.46 -3.18 18.12
N GLN A 241 -16.37 -4.00 18.70
CA GLN A 241 -17.14 -3.63 19.87
C GLN A 241 -16.28 -3.59 21.14
N ASP A 242 -15.34 -4.53 21.29
CA ASP A 242 -14.66 -4.78 22.57
C ASP A 242 -13.20 -5.26 22.44
N GLY A 243 -12.66 -5.37 21.21
CA GLY A 243 -11.30 -5.85 20.98
C GLY A 243 -11.07 -7.34 21.24
N THR A 244 -12.14 -8.14 21.44
CA THR A 244 -12.01 -9.60 21.66
C THR A 244 -11.58 -10.30 20.37
N PRO A 245 -10.65 -11.27 20.44
CA PRO A 245 -10.27 -12.07 19.28
C PRO A 245 -11.45 -12.88 18.72
N ARG A 246 -11.56 -12.93 17.41
CA ARG A 246 -12.52 -13.81 16.73
C ARG A 246 -12.06 -15.27 16.82
N SER A 247 -13.02 -16.19 16.82
CA SER A 247 -12.72 -17.62 16.86
C SER A 247 -11.83 -18.06 15.69
N GLY A 248 -10.84 -18.89 15.94
CA GLY A 248 -9.86 -19.38 14.96
C GLY A 248 -8.70 -18.41 14.66
N TRP A 249 -8.69 -17.22 15.23
CA TRP A 249 -7.59 -16.25 15.11
C TRP A 249 -6.76 -16.17 16.41
N PRO A 250 -5.47 -15.79 16.35
CA PRO A 250 -4.72 -15.33 15.18
C PRO A 250 -4.25 -16.47 14.26
N VAL A 251 -3.93 -16.12 13.01
CA VAL A 251 -3.25 -16.99 12.06
C VAL A 251 -1.75 -16.69 12.09
N ASN A 252 -0.93 -17.70 12.42
CA ASN A 252 0.52 -17.60 12.33
C ASN A 252 0.99 -17.88 10.91
N VAL A 253 1.50 -16.85 10.23
CA VAL A 253 1.94 -16.94 8.83
C VAL A 253 3.39 -17.43 8.67
N SER A 254 4.14 -17.50 9.76
CA SER A 254 5.56 -17.90 9.73
C SER A 254 5.79 -19.35 9.27
N ALA A 255 4.76 -20.19 9.32
CA ALA A 255 4.82 -21.58 8.86
C ALA A 255 4.41 -21.76 7.39
N LEU A 256 4.00 -20.69 6.71
CA LEU A 256 3.51 -20.77 5.33
C LEU A 256 4.67 -20.98 4.35
N LYS A 257 4.31 -21.59 3.22
CA LYS A 257 5.22 -21.81 2.09
C LYS A 257 4.57 -21.31 0.80
N ALA A 258 5.41 -20.80 -0.10
CA ALA A 258 5.04 -20.48 -1.46
C ALA A 258 5.88 -21.37 -2.39
N GLY A 259 5.28 -22.46 -2.89
CA GLY A 259 6.03 -23.51 -3.57
C GLY A 259 7.09 -24.14 -2.66
N SER A 260 8.36 -24.07 -3.06
CA SER A 260 9.50 -24.53 -2.27
C SER A 260 10.03 -23.50 -1.25
N LEU A 261 9.64 -22.24 -1.38
CA LEU A 261 10.10 -21.17 -0.50
C LEU A 261 9.40 -21.24 0.86
N SER A 262 10.19 -21.13 1.92
CA SER A 262 9.70 -20.97 3.31
C SER A 262 9.74 -19.50 3.70
N PHE A 263 8.75 -19.07 4.45
CA PHE A 263 8.69 -17.70 4.97
C PHE A 263 9.84 -17.45 5.95
N ASN A 264 10.70 -16.46 5.65
CA ASN A 264 11.82 -16.12 6.51
C ASN A 264 11.38 -15.17 7.62
N THR A 265 10.88 -15.71 8.70
CA THR A 265 10.25 -14.99 9.82
C THR A 265 11.10 -13.83 10.34
N LYS A 266 12.40 -14.03 10.47
CA LYS A 266 13.29 -13.02 11.09
C LYS A 266 13.49 -11.79 10.20
N PHE A 267 13.56 -11.98 8.87
CA PHE A 267 13.94 -10.91 7.94
C PHE A 267 12.78 -10.37 7.11
N GLN A 268 11.61 -10.99 7.18
CA GLN A 268 10.39 -10.42 6.59
C GLN A 268 9.87 -9.26 7.45
N ASN A 269 9.47 -8.19 6.79
CA ASN A 269 8.87 -7.02 7.42
C ASN A 269 7.51 -6.71 6.82
N GLN A 270 6.56 -6.31 7.64
CA GLN A 270 5.19 -6.03 7.27
C GLN A 270 4.88 -4.55 7.45
N ARG A 271 4.80 -3.78 6.34
CA ARG A 271 4.47 -2.35 6.33
C ARG A 271 3.31 -2.01 5.41
N SER A 272 3.10 -2.83 4.40
CA SER A 272 2.05 -2.65 3.39
C SER A 272 0.67 -2.74 4.03
N ALA A 273 -0.20 -1.77 3.78
CA ALA A 273 -1.56 -1.77 4.32
C ALA A 273 -2.32 -3.03 3.90
N LEU A 274 -3.13 -3.55 4.82
CA LEU A 274 -3.97 -4.72 4.56
C LEU A 274 -5.09 -4.37 3.56
N SER A 275 -5.59 -5.39 2.87
CA SER A 275 -6.78 -5.30 2.02
C SER A 275 -7.77 -6.41 2.34
N LEU A 276 -9.06 -6.12 2.20
CA LEU A 276 -10.13 -7.10 2.31
C LEU A 276 -10.92 -7.13 1.00
N VAL A 277 -10.79 -8.21 0.24
CA VAL A 277 -11.44 -8.37 -1.07
C VAL A 277 -12.18 -9.70 -1.11
N ASN A 278 -13.48 -9.68 -1.36
CA ASN A 278 -14.34 -10.88 -1.45
C ASN A 278 -14.20 -11.84 -0.25
N GLY A 279 -14.09 -11.27 0.97
CA GLY A 279 -13.94 -12.07 2.19
C GLY A 279 -12.56 -12.71 2.38
N VAL A 280 -11.55 -12.23 1.65
CA VAL A 280 -10.15 -12.63 1.81
C VAL A 280 -9.35 -11.44 2.32
N VAL A 281 -8.64 -11.63 3.43
CA VAL A 281 -7.68 -10.67 3.99
C VAL A 281 -6.33 -10.91 3.34
N TYR A 282 -5.77 -9.87 2.72
CA TYR A 282 -4.45 -9.93 2.09
C TYR A 282 -3.44 -9.10 2.87
N VAL A 283 -2.26 -9.68 3.07
CA VAL A 283 -1.13 -9.06 3.76
C VAL A 283 0.13 -9.25 2.94
N ALA A 284 0.82 -8.15 2.62
CA ALA A 284 2.08 -8.20 1.89
C ALA A 284 3.28 -7.97 2.81
N TYR A 285 4.40 -8.58 2.45
CA TYR A 285 5.65 -8.51 3.18
C TYR A 285 6.80 -8.13 2.24
N GLY A 286 7.80 -7.50 2.81
CA GLY A 286 9.10 -7.23 2.21
C GLY A 286 10.21 -7.42 3.22
N GLY A 287 11.37 -6.82 2.99
CA GLY A 287 12.49 -6.79 3.91
C GLY A 287 12.51 -5.58 4.83
N PHE A 288 13.45 -5.59 5.77
CA PHE A 288 13.81 -4.41 6.57
C PHE A 288 14.62 -3.42 5.73
N VAL A 289 14.72 -2.17 6.19
CA VAL A 289 15.57 -1.16 5.55
C VAL A 289 17.03 -1.62 5.60
N GLY A 290 17.68 -1.57 4.43
CA GLY A 290 19.06 -2.05 4.25
C GLY A 290 19.16 -3.46 3.70
N ASP A 291 18.05 -4.08 3.30
CA ASP A 291 17.98 -5.34 2.55
C ASP A 291 18.81 -6.46 3.17
N CYS A 292 18.66 -6.63 4.47
CA CYS A 292 19.44 -7.59 5.23
C CYS A 292 18.99 -9.02 4.94
N ASP A 293 19.98 -9.90 4.70
CA ASP A 293 19.82 -11.34 4.60
C ASP A 293 18.86 -11.79 3.47
N ASP A 294 18.33 -13.00 3.59
CA ASP A 294 17.53 -13.64 2.56
C ASP A 294 16.04 -13.47 2.81
N TYR A 295 15.42 -12.55 2.08
CA TYR A 295 13.98 -12.33 2.09
C TYR A 295 13.44 -12.27 0.66
N HIS A 296 12.13 -12.39 0.52
CA HIS A 296 11.36 -12.25 -0.72
C HIS A 296 10.18 -11.31 -0.50
N GLY A 297 9.63 -10.77 -1.56
CA GLY A 297 8.29 -10.21 -1.52
C GLY A 297 7.27 -11.32 -1.33
N TRP A 298 6.33 -11.17 -0.38
CA TRP A 298 5.25 -12.13 -0.15
C TRP A 298 3.88 -11.47 -0.20
N VAL A 299 2.90 -12.22 -0.69
CA VAL A 299 1.48 -11.96 -0.47
C VAL A 299 0.89 -13.15 0.23
N VAL A 300 0.36 -12.93 1.42
CA VAL A 300 -0.38 -13.92 2.21
C VAL A 300 -1.87 -13.58 2.16
N ALA A 301 -2.70 -14.59 1.99
CA ALA A 301 -4.15 -14.47 1.94
C ALA A 301 -4.79 -15.40 2.97
N VAL A 302 -5.77 -14.89 3.72
CA VAL A 302 -6.52 -15.64 4.72
C VAL A 302 -8.01 -15.42 4.49
N ASN A 303 -8.79 -16.52 4.40
CA ASN A 303 -10.22 -16.41 4.30
C ASN A 303 -10.80 -15.88 5.63
N ALA A 304 -11.54 -14.79 5.58
CA ALA A 304 -12.06 -14.10 6.76
C ALA A 304 -13.07 -14.92 7.56
N ALA A 305 -13.85 -15.76 6.88
CA ALA A 305 -14.86 -16.63 7.51
C ALA A 305 -14.30 -17.97 8.01
N ASP A 306 -13.21 -18.45 7.39
CA ASP A 306 -12.55 -19.69 7.73
C ASP A 306 -11.02 -19.50 7.71
N PRO A 307 -10.41 -19.08 8.84
CA PRO A 307 -8.98 -18.75 8.89
C PRO A 307 -8.04 -19.95 8.69
N THR A 308 -8.56 -21.17 8.63
CA THR A 308 -7.76 -22.35 8.25
C THR A 308 -7.48 -22.41 6.74
N LYS A 309 -8.27 -21.68 5.92
CA LYS A 309 -8.05 -21.54 4.48
C LYS A 309 -7.12 -20.37 4.22
N THR A 310 -5.86 -20.70 3.97
CA THR A 310 -4.79 -19.73 3.69
C THR A 310 -4.20 -20.00 2.32
N GLY A 311 -3.59 -18.97 1.76
CA GLY A 311 -2.73 -19.04 0.57
C GLY A 311 -1.54 -18.13 0.70
N ALA A 312 -0.49 -18.45 -0.02
CA ALA A 312 0.72 -17.63 -0.05
C ALA A 312 1.38 -17.70 -1.43
N TRP A 313 1.88 -16.55 -1.85
CA TRP A 313 2.72 -16.40 -3.01
C TRP A 313 3.97 -15.61 -2.62
N ALA A 314 5.11 -15.95 -3.24
CA ALA A 314 6.35 -15.21 -3.05
C ALA A 314 7.02 -14.93 -4.39
N THR A 315 7.78 -13.84 -4.46
CA THR A 315 8.56 -13.47 -5.64
C THR A 315 9.63 -14.52 -5.94
N ALA A 316 9.95 -14.69 -7.23
CA ALA A 316 10.96 -15.65 -7.67
C ALA A 316 12.35 -15.26 -7.20
N GLY A 317 12.67 -13.98 -7.25
CA GLY A 317 13.99 -13.44 -6.90
C GLY A 317 14.10 -13.02 -5.46
N LYS A 318 15.34 -12.96 -4.98
CA LYS A 318 15.72 -12.45 -3.66
C LYS A 318 15.48 -10.93 -3.59
N GLY A 319 14.98 -10.44 -2.48
CA GLY A 319 14.50 -9.08 -2.34
C GLY A 319 13.10 -8.94 -2.89
N GLU A 320 12.90 -8.14 -3.93
CA GLU A 320 11.64 -7.92 -4.64
C GLU A 320 10.47 -7.60 -3.69
N ALA A 321 10.76 -6.79 -2.68
CA ALA A 321 9.88 -6.48 -1.56
C ALA A 321 8.55 -5.87 -2.02
N ILE A 322 7.45 -6.24 -1.36
CA ILE A 322 6.16 -5.53 -1.46
C ILE A 322 6.03 -4.69 -0.19
N TRP A 323 6.65 -3.51 -0.20
CA TRP A 323 6.90 -2.75 1.02
C TRP A 323 6.18 -1.41 1.12
N ALA A 324 5.58 -0.92 0.03
CA ALA A 324 4.90 0.36 0.04
C ALA A 324 3.78 0.41 1.08
N ALA A 325 3.86 1.38 2.01
CA ALA A 325 2.94 1.48 3.14
C ALA A 325 1.47 1.73 2.74
N GLY A 326 1.24 2.24 1.51
CA GLY A 326 -0.09 2.43 0.95
C GLY A 326 -0.85 1.14 0.66
N GLY A 327 -0.16 0.00 0.62
CA GLY A 327 -0.77 -1.29 0.29
C GLY A 327 -0.85 -1.50 -1.22
N PHE A 328 -1.91 -2.10 -1.68
CA PHE A 328 -2.19 -2.31 -3.10
C PHE A 328 -3.67 -2.10 -3.40
N ALA A 329 -3.94 -1.63 -4.62
CA ALA A 329 -5.29 -1.43 -5.11
C ALA A 329 -5.99 -2.75 -5.44
N SER A 330 -7.32 -2.71 -5.51
CA SER A 330 -8.17 -3.80 -5.96
C SER A 330 -9.31 -3.28 -6.83
N ASP A 331 -9.70 -4.09 -7.84
CA ASP A 331 -10.90 -3.87 -8.65
C ASP A 331 -12.15 -4.56 -8.07
N GLY A 332 -12.06 -5.09 -6.84
CA GLY A 332 -13.11 -5.87 -6.18
C GLY A 332 -13.03 -7.37 -6.44
N THR A 333 -12.16 -7.81 -7.34
CA THR A 333 -11.91 -9.23 -7.66
C THR A 333 -10.43 -9.56 -7.57
N ASN A 334 -9.61 -8.73 -8.19
CA ASN A 334 -8.17 -8.84 -8.21
C ASN A 334 -7.52 -7.82 -7.28
N ILE A 335 -6.32 -8.13 -6.83
CA ILE A 335 -5.41 -7.22 -6.15
C ILE A 335 -4.22 -6.92 -7.06
N PHE A 336 -3.61 -5.73 -6.89
CA PHE A 336 -2.51 -5.26 -7.72
C PHE A 336 -1.28 -4.89 -6.89
N PRO A 337 -0.55 -5.88 -6.29
CA PRO A 337 0.69 -5.60 -5.58
C PRO A 337 1.77 -5.10 -6.53
N VAL A 338 2.68 -4.26 -6.00
CA VAL A 338 3.82 -3.70 -6.73
C VAL A 338 5.10 -4.15 -6.04
N THR A 339 6.01 -4.74 -6.79
CA THR A 339 7.29 -5.24 -6.29
C THR A 339 8.41 -4.21 -6.48
N GLY A 340 9.38 -4.23 -5.57
CA GLY A 340 10.60 -3.45 -5.66
C GLY A 340 11.76 -4.24 -6.27
N ASN A 341 12.98 -3.75 -6.04
CA ASN A 341 14.20 -4.22 -6.65
C ASN A 341 14.60 -5.65 -6.25
N ASN A 342 15.27 -6.35 -7.19
CA ASN A 342 15.93 -7.62 -6.94
C ASN A 342 17.33 -7.39 -6.38
N THR A 343 17.56 -7.74 -5.11
CA THR A 343 18.82 -7.50 -4.42
C THR A 343 19.95 -8.42 -4.94
N ALA A 344 19.61 -9.54 -5.57
CA ALA A 344 20.55 -10.45 -6.21
C ALA A 344 20.86 -10.07 -7.67
N LYS A 345 20.22 -9.04 -8.22
CA LYS A 345 20.40 -8.54 -9.59
C LYS A 345 20.21 -9.63 -10.64
N ALA A 346 19.03 -10.23 -10.63
CA ALA A 346 18.70 -11.29 -11.59
C ALA A 346 18.87 -10.84 -13.04
N SER A 347 19.37 -11.73 -13.88
CA SER A 347 19.64 -11.46 -15.31
C SER A 347 18.45 -11.78 -16.22
N SER A 348 17.38 -12.39 -15.71
CA SER A 348 16.21 -12.79 -16.50
C SER A 348 14.91 -12.66 -15.73
N ARG A 349 13.81 -12.44 -16.44
CA ARG A 349 12.46 -12.37 -15.86
C ARG A 349 11.92 -13.72 -15.37
N THR A 350 12.51 -14.83 -15.77
CA THR A 350 12.17 -16.15 -15.21
C THR A 350 12.65 -16.31 -13.77
N ALA A 351 13.73 -15.63 -13.41
CA ALA A 351 14.32 -15.63 -12.07
C ALA A 351 13.98 -14.38 -11.25
N SER A 352 13.06 -13.52 -11.75
CA SER A 352 12.72 -12.27 -11.08
C SER A 352 11.27 -11.86 -11.34
N ASP A 353 10.65 -11.31 -10.31
CA ASP A 353 9.38 -10.59 -10.34
C ASP A 353 9.55 -9.13 -9.90
N SER A 354 10.80 -8.61 -9.89
CA SER A 354 11.12 -7.24 -9.48
C SER A 354 10.48 -6.19 -10.38
N GLU A 355 10.35 -4.98 -9.87
CA GLU A 355 9.92 -3.80 -10.62
C GLU A 355 8.63 -4.05 -11.42
N ALA A 356 7.64 -4.70 -10.80
CA ALA A 356 6.45 -5.14 -11.49
C ALA A 356 5.16 -4.77 -10.74
N ILE A 357 4.10 -4.49 -11.51
CA ILE A 357 2.72 -4.58 -11.04
C ILE A 357 2.23 -5.98 -11.38
N LEU A 358 1.66 -6.67 -10.40
CA LEU A 358 1.14 -8.02 -10.55
C LEU A 358 -0.38 -8.01 -10.36
N LYS A 359 -1.10 -8.90 -11.05
CA LYS A 359 -2.55 -9.11 -10.89
C LYS A 359 -2.78 -10.48 -10.29
N MET A 360 -3.36 -10.52 -9.10
CA MET A 360 -3.62 -11.73 -8.32
C MET A 360 -5.06 -11.79 -7.85
N SER A 361 -5.57 -12.97 -7.54
CA SER A 361 -6.91 -13.17 -7.01
C SER A 361 -6.99 -14.37 -6.06
N GLY A 362 -8.16 -14.64 -5.50
CA GLY A 362 -8.42 -15.79 -4.64
C GLY A 362 -7.48 -15.83 -3.44
N LEU A 363 -6.94 -16.99 -3.10
CA LEU A 363 -5.98 -17.13 -2.01
C LEU A 363 -4.55 -16.85 -2.51
N ALA A 364 -4.27 -15.59 -2.89
CA ALA A 364 -2.99 -15.11 -3.42
C ALA A 364 -2.50 -15.91 -4.64
N GLN A 365 -3.41 -16.25 -5.55
CA GLN A 365 -3.08 -16.99 -6.77
C GLN A 365 -2.55 -16.04 -7.85
N PHE A 366 -1.38 -16.35 -8.37
CA PHE A 366 -0.73 -15.62 -9.46
C PHE A 366 -0.34 -16.58 -10.58
N THR A 367 -0.75 -16.26 -11.81
CA THR A 367 -0.29 -16.94 -13.02
C THR A 367 0.54 -15.97 -13.84
N LYS A 368 1.83 -16.22 -13.95
CA LYS A 368 2.76 -15.37 -14.69
C LYS A 368 2.42 -15.36 -16.17
N SER A 369 1.99 -14.21 -16.66
CA SER A 369 1.66 -13.94 -18.07
C SER A 369 1.67 -12.44 -18.32
N ASP A 370 1.75 -12.02 -19.57
CA ASP A 370 1.70 -10.60 -19.93
C ASP A 370 0.39 -9.93 -19.50
N ALA A 371 -0.72 -10.66 -19.49
CA ALA A 371 -2.00 -10.12 -19.00
C ALA A 371 -2.03 -9.87 -17.49
N ASN A 372 -1.22 -10.58 -16.71
CA ASN A 372 -1.23 -10.54 -15.26
C ASN A 372 -0.02 -9.85 -14.64
N GLN A 373 0.90 -9.35 -15.45
CA GLN A 373 2.03 -8.55 -14.98
C GLN A 373 2.31 -7.38 -15.91
N PHE A 374 2.81 -6.30 -15.36
CA PHE A 374 3.45 -5.19 -16.08
C PHE A 374 4.84 -4.98 -15.48
N TYR A 375 5.82 -4.70 -16.30
CA TYR A 375 7.13 -4.22 -15.86
C TYR A 375 7.79 -3.36 -16.94
N PRO A 376 8.51 -2.29 -16.57
CA PRO A 376 9.30 -1.49 -17.50
C PRO A 376 10.40 -2.35 -18.15
N SER A 377 10.76 -2.11 -19.41
CA SER A 377 11.93 -2.79 -20.02
C SER A 377 13.24 -2.47 -19.30
N ALA A 378 13.28 -1.34 -18.59
CA ALA A 378 14.41 -0.90 -17.79
C ALA A 378 14.51 -1.59 -16.41
N TRP A 379 13.67 -2.58 -16.08
CA TRP A 379 13.59 -3.21 -14.76
C TRP A 379 14.96 -3.60 -14.15
N SER A 380 15.86 -4.16 -14.93
CA SER A 380 17.19 -4.57 -14.45
C SER A 380 18.11 -3.39 -14.10
N SER A 381 18.01 -2.27 -14.83
CA SER A 381 18.71 -1.04 -14.46
C SER A 381 18.06 -0.37 -13.25
N MET A 382 16.74 -0.48 -13.08
CA MET A 382 16.02 -0.02 -11.89
C MET A 382 16.45 -0.81 -10.65
N ASP A 383 16.55 -2.16 -10.73
CA ASP A 383 17.14 -3.00 -9.68
C ASP A 383 18.53 -2.51 -9.26
N SER A 384 19.37 -2.16 -10.24
CA SER A 384 20.74 -1.72 -9.99
C SER A 384 20.83 -0.34 -9.35
N ALA A 385 19.85 0.53 -9.61
CA ALA A 385 19.78 1.89 -9.12
C ALA A 385 18.93 2.04 -7.83
N ASP A 386 18.35 0.94 -7.33
CA ASP A 386 17.36 0.95 -6.25
C ASP A 386 16.20 1.93 -6.56
N ALA A 387 15.72 1.87 -7.80
CA ALA A 387 14.69 2.78 -8.33
C ALA A 387 13.27 2.24 -8.19
N ASP A 388 13.04 1.33 -7.29
CA ASP A 388 11.82 0.56 -7.01
C ASP A 388 10.55 1.13 -7.63
N LEU A 389 9.92 0.40 -8.54
CA LEU A 389 8.52 0.65 -8.93
C LEU A 389 7.60 0.52 -7.72
N GLY A 390 7.93 -0.42 -6.82
CA GLY A 390 7.27 -0.62 -5.53
C GLY A 390 7.54 0.45 -4.47
N GLY A 391 8.15 1.58 -4.81
CA GLY A 391 8.34 2.72 -3.89
C GLY A 391 7.03 3.38 -3.48
N SER A 392 6.04 3.40 -4.37
CA SER A 392 4.65 3.75 -4.08
C SER A 392 3.74 2.52 -4.22
N ASN A 393 2.51 2.63 -3.74
CA ASN A 393 1.48 1.62 -3.99
C ASN A 393 0.83 1.81 -5.36
N SER A 394 0.12 0.78 -5.84
CA SER A 394 -0.80 0.91 -6.96
C SER A 394 -2.05 1.70 -6.56
N VAL A 395 -2.58 2.49 -7.49
CA VAL A 395 -3.84 3.25 -7.35
C VAL A 395 -4.71 2.97 -8.56
N LEU A 396 -5.94 2.56 -8.31
CA LEU A 396 -6.93 2.33 -9.35
C LEU A 396 -7.89 3.53 -9.38
N PHE A 397 -8.04 4.18 -10.53
CA PHE A 397 -8.84 5.40 -10.66
C PHE A 397 -9.46 5.51 -12.05
N LYS A 398 -10.41 6.43 -12.24
CA LYS A 398 -10.99 6.74 -13.55
C LYS A 398 -10.34 7.98 -14.14
N LEU A 399 -9.95 7.87 -15.40
CA LEU A 399 -9.49 9.00 -16.21
C LEU A 399 -10.47 9.19 -17.39
N PRO A 400 -11.38 10.16 -17.31
CA PRO A 400 -12.36 10.40 -18.36
C PRO A 400 -11.71 10.61 -19.72
N GLY A 401 -12.28 10.00 -20.75
CA GLY A 401 -11.79 10.06 -22.13
C GLY A 401 -10.64 9.09 -22.44
N SER A 402 -10.14 8.33 -21.48
CA SER A 402 -9.20 7.23 -21.74
C SER A 402 -9.92 5.98 -22.25
N THR A 403 -9.17 5.10 -22.88
CA THR A 403 -9.63 3.77 -23.28
C THR A 403 -8.60 2.72 -22.83
N PRO A 404 -8.90 1.96 -21.74
CA PRO A 404 -10.09 2.04 -20.87
C PRO A 404 -10.09 3.30 -19.99
N GLU A 405 -11.26 3.71 -19.50
CA GLU A 405 -11.34 4.82 -18.52
C GLU A 405 -10.79 4.44 -17.14
N GLN A 406 -10.92 3.18 -16.74
CA GLN A 406 -10.33 2.70 -15.49
C GLN A 406 -8.87 2.38 -15.73
N LEU A 407 -8.00 3.08 -15.03
CA LEU A 407 -6.54 2.94 -15.09
C LEU A 407 -5.95 2.56 -13.75
N LEU A 408 -4.84 1.86 -13.80
CA LEU A 408 -4.00 1.57 -12.66
C LEU A 408 -2.72 2.39 -12.78
N ALA A 409 -2.34 3.09 -11.72
CA ALA A 409 -1.11 3.86 -11.65
C ALA A 409 -0.14 3.28 -10.64
N ALA A 410 1.17 3.33 -10.91
CA ALA A 410 2.25 3.17 -9.97
C ALA A 410 3.35 4.20 -10.25
N ILE A 411 4.01 4.68 -9.20
CA ILE A 411 5.06 5.69 -9.31
C ILE A 411 6.34 5.09 -8.75
N ALA A 412 7.37 5.02 -9.58
CA ALA A 412 8.67 4.53 -9.19
C ALA A 412 9.46 5.58 -8.37
N LYS A 413 10.44 5.12 -7.59
CA LYS A 413 11.32 6.01 -6.81
C LYS A 413 11.99 7.08 -7.66
N ASP A 414 12.28 6.79 -8.94
CA ASP A 414 12.91 7.73 -9.88
C ASP A 414 11.98 8.85 -10.36
N GLY A 415 10.70 8.83 -9.97
CA GLY A 415 9.71 9.84 -10.30
C GLY A 415 8.90 9.56 -11.56
N LYS A 416 9.09 8.41 -12.19
CA LYS A 416 8.26 7.99 -13.33
C LYS A 416 6.94 7.41 -12.88
N LEU A 417 5.87 7.94 -13.43
CA LEU A 417 4.50 7.46 -13.26
C LEU A 417 4.11 6.58 -14.45
N TYR A 418 3.74 5.35 -14.17
CA TYR A 418 3.25 4.39 -15.16
C TYR A 418 1.73 4.24 -15.07
N LEU A 419 1.04 4.37 -16.20
CA LEU A 419 -0.39 4.14 -16.33
C LEU A 419 -0.62 2.85 -17.13
N VAL A 420 -1.32 1.89 -16.54
CA VAL A 420 -1.58 0.58 -17.16
C VAL A 420 -3.06 0.23 -17.17
N ASN A 421 -3.46 -0.67 -18.08
CA ASN A 421 -4.80 -1.23 -18.13
C ASN A 421 -4.95 -2.36 -17.11
N PRO A 422 -5.80 -2.24 -16.06
CA PRO A 422 -5.96 -3.27 -15.04
C PRO A 422 -6.53 -4.59 -15.58
N ALA A 423 -7.28 -4.56 -16.69
CA ALA A 423 -7.81 -5.78 -17.30
C ALA A 423 -6.72 -6.61 -17.98
N ASN A 424 -5.70 -5.96 -18.56
CA ASN A 424 -4.56 -6.59 -19.21
C ASN A 424 -3.32 -5.71 -18.98
N LEU A 425 -2.43 -6.13 -18.08
CA LEU A 425 -1.26 -5.35 -17.66
C LEU A 425 -0.20 -5.21 -18.77
N GLY A 426 -0.19 -6.13 -19.76
CA GLY A 426 0.56 -5.99 -21.01
C GLY A 426 2.01 -6.42 -20.99
N GLY A 427 2.51 -7.00 -19.91
CA GLY A 427 3.87 -7.53 -19.83
C GLY A 427 4.96 -6.46 -19.89
N SER A 428 6.01 -6.72 -20.68
CA SER A 428 7.09 -5.75 -20.88
C SER A 428 6.64 -4.53 -21.64
N ASN A 429 6.80 -3.34 -21.04
CA ASN A 429 6.35 -2.07 -21.63
C ASN A 429 4.86 -2.03 -22.03
N GLY A 430 4.03 -2.77 -21.32
CA GLY A 430 2.58 -2.78 -21.55
C GLY A 430 1.82 -1.56 -21.05
N GLN A 431 2.52 -0.53 -20.54
CA GLN A 431 1.89 0.70 -20.09
C GLN A 431 1.22 1.47 -21.23
N LEU A 432 0.12 2.12 -20.92
CA LEU A 432 -0.55 3.06 -21.83
C LEU A 432 0.19 4.40 -21.91
N ALA A 433 0.84 4.79 -20.80
CA ALA A 433 1.68 5.98 -20.72
C ALA A 433 2.77 5.85 -19.66
N THR A 434 3.89 6.54 -19.88
CA THR A 434 4.90 6.88 -18.88
C THR A 434 4.97 8.40 -18.81
N ILE A 435 4.87 8.95 -17.60
CA ILE A 435 4.93 10.39 -17.34
C ILE A 435 6.12 10.64 -16.42
N GLU A 436 7.06 11.44 -16.86
CA GLU A 436 8.21 11.87 -16.08
C GLU A 436 7.81 13.06 -15.22
N ALA A 437 7.50 12.81 -13.95
CA ALA A 437 7.06 13.85 -13.02
C ALA A 437 8.23 14.41 -12.20
N ALA A 438 9.32 13.67 -12.11
CA ALA A 438 10.55 14.08 -11.43
C ALA A 438 11.75 13.38 -12.06
N SER A 439 12.93 13.98 -11.90
CA SER A 439 14.23 13.40 -12.30
C SER A 439 15.08 13.20 -11.06
N VAL A 440 14.92 12.03 -10.42
CA VAL A 440 15.59 11.74 -9.14
C VAL A 440 16.93 11.07 -9.40
N ALA A 441 18.01 11.82 -9.19
CA ALA A 441 19.39 11.36 -9.46
C ALA A 441 19.84 10.21 -8.53
N SER A 442 19.30 10.14 -7.30
CA SER A 442 19.62 9.11 -6.32
C SER A 442 18.33 8.53 -5.74
N PRO A 443 17.64 7.62 -6.47
CA PRO A 443 16.32 7.13 -6.10
C PRO A 443 16.29 6.42 -4.73
N ALA A 444 17.33 5.66 -4.39
CA ALA A 444 17.47 4.97 -3.12
C ALA A 444 17.26 5.88 -1.90
N GLY A 445 17.90 7.04 -1.90
CA GLY A 445 17.84 8.02 -0.80
C GLY A 445 16.69 9.01 -0.90
N ASN A 446 16.37 9.48 -2.10
CA ASN A 446 15.63 10.72 -2.34
C ASN A 446 14.38 10.57 -3.21
N GLY A 447 13.92 9.35 -3.48
CA GLY A 447 12.84 9.06 -4.42
C GLY A 447 11.43 9.24 -3.86
N VAL A 448 10.45 8.85 -4.68
CA VAL A 448 9.04 8.73 -4.29
C VAL A 448 8.87 7.48 -3.43
N LYS A 449 8.36 7.64 -2.20
CA LYS A 449 8.23 6.55 -1.21
C LYS A 449 6.89 6.56 -0.48
N THR A 450 5.92 7.33 -0.96
CA THR A 450 4.61 7.49 -0.32
C THR A 450 3.48 7.22 -1.29
N ALA A 451 2.32 6.84 -0.73
CA ALA A 451 1.10 6.66 -1.49
C ALA A 451 0.66 7.97 -2.14
N PRO A 452 0.27 7.97 -3.42
CA PRO A 452 -0.39 9.11 -4.04
C PRO A 452 -1.86 9.21 -3.62
N THR A 453 -2.48 10.35 -3.90
CA THR A 453 -3.94 10.51 -3.94
C THR A 453 -4.39 10.84 -5.36
N ALA A 454 -5.53 10.27 -5.79
CA ALA A 454 -6.14 10.55 -7.08
C ALA A 454 -7.46 11.30 -6.88
N TYR A 455 -7.67 12.40 -7.60
CA TYR A 455 -8.90 13.20 -7.51
C TYR A 455 -9.21 13.89 -8.83
N THR A 456 -10.48 14.26 -8.98
CA THR A 456 -10.96 14.96 -10.17
C THR A 456 -11.55 16.30 -9.78
N THR A 457 -11.31 17.33 -10.60
CA THR A 457 -11.88 18.67 -10.47
C THR A 457 -12.59 19.06 -11.76
N ALA A 458 -13.13 20.27 -11.81
CA ALA A 458 -13.64 20.82 -13.08
C ALA A 458 -12.53 21.04 -14.11
N LYS A 459 -11.24 21.12 -13.68
CA LYS A 459 -10.08 21.35 -14.56
C LYS A 459 -9.42 20.07 -15.04
N GLY A 460 -9.78 18.90 -14.49
CA GLY A 460 -9.21 17.61 -14.88
C GLY A 460 -9.03 16.63 -13.74
N THR A 461 -8.36 15.51 -14.03
CA THR A 461 -7.98 14.47 -13.06
C THR A 461 -6.52 14.63 -12.71
N TYR A 462 -6.21 14.47 -11.42
CA TYR A 462 -4.88 14.67 -10.87
C TYR A 462 -4.44 13.47 -10.04
N LEU A 463 -3.12 13.23 -10.04
CA LEU A 463 -2.43 12.43 -9.03
C LEU A 463 -1.50 13.37 -8.23
N ALA A 464 -1.67 13.40 -6.91
CA ALA A 464 -0.76 14.17 -6.05
C ALA A 464 0.05 13.24 -5.15
N PHE A 465 1.36 13.51 -5.02
CA PHE A 465 2.31 12.72 -4.22
C PHE A 465 3.52 13.57 -3.81
N SER A 466 4.31 13.06 -2.86
CA SER A 466 5.53 13.74 -2.44
C SER A 466 6.77 13.12 -3.08
N VAL A 467 7.73 13.99 -3.44
CA VAL A 467 9.05 13.64 -3.94
C VAL A 467 10.09 14.20 -2.97
N GLU A 468 11.09 13.41 -2.60
CA GLU A 468 12.11 13.86 -1.63
C GLU A 468 13.15 14.80 -2.26
N SER A 469 13.41 14.68 -3.58
CA SER A 469 14.22 15.61 -4.36
C SER A 469 14.02 15.42 -5.86
N GLY A 470 14.51 16.33 -6.69
CA GLY A 470 14.51 16.21 -8.15
C GLY A 470 13.13 16.46 -8.80
N ALA A 471 12.22 17.15 -8.12
CA ALA A 471 10.94 17.53 -8.70
C ALA A 471 11.11 18.54 -9.83
N GLU A 472 10.42 18.29 -10.95
CA GLU A 472 10.37 19.20 -12.08
C GLU A 472 9.13 20.08 -11.97
N CYS A 473 9.29 21.25 -11.34
CA CYS A 473 8.19 22.14 -11.05
C CYS A 473 8.00 23.20 -12.13
N PRO A 474 6.78 23.45 -12.60
CA PRO A 474 6.51 24.50 -13.57
C PRO A 474 6.80 25.88 -12.93
N ASN A 475 7.57 26.70 -13.65
CA ASN A 475 7.86 28.09 -13.29
C ASN A 475 8.57 28.33 -11.94
N MET A 476 9.11 27.29 -11.30
CA MET A 476 9.85 27.46 -10.05
C MET A 476 10.93 26.39 -9.87
N SER A 477 12.06 26.77 -9.29
CA SER A 477 13.06 25.82 -8.83
C SER A 477 12.82 25.57 -7.35
N MET A 478 12.46 24.32 -7.00
CA MET A 478 12.33 23.89 -5.61
C MET A 478 13.47 22.96 -5.24
N THR A 479 14.09 23.23 -4.10
CA THR A 479 15.09 22.35 -3.50
C THR A 479 14.49 21.61 -2.33
N GLY A 480 14.84 20.32 -2.17
CA GLY A 480 14.34 19.48 -1.08
C GLY A 480 13.02 18.77 -1.43
N ARG A 481 12.23 18.51 -0.39
CA ARG A 481 10.97 17.77 -0.53
C ARG A 481 9.88 18.63 -1.14
N VAL A 482 9.15 18.03 -2.09
CA VAL A 482 8.09 18.68 -2.85
C VAL A 482 6.82 17.84 -2.79
N MET A 483 5.68 18.47 -2.53
CA MET A 483 4.35 17.95 -2.83
C MET A 483 3.99 18.43 -4.23
N MET A 484 3.62 17.52 -5.12
CA MET A 484 3.29 17.86 -6.49
C MET A 484 1.96 17.28 -6.93
N GLY A 485 1.30 17.96 -7.88
CA GLY A 485 0.12 17.48 -8.58
C GLY A 485 0.42 17.29 -10.06
N VAL A 486 0.25 16.07 -10.54
CA VAL A 486 0.33 15.72 -11.96
C VAL A 486 -1.08 15.68 -12.52
N LYS A 487 -1.36 16.57 -13.47
CA LYS A 487 -2.63 16.61 -14.21
C LYS A 487 -2.58 15.62 -15.36
N LEU A 488 -3.61 14.78 -15.44
CA LEU A 488 -3.73 13.74 -16.45
C LEU A 488 -4.76 14.12 -17.50
N THR A 489 -4.46 13.78 -18.74
CA THR A 489 -5.37 13.95 -19.89
C THR A 489 -5.66 12.58 -20.50
N GLY A 490 -6.96 12.27 -20.65
CA GLY A 490 -7.43 11.02 -21.22
C GLY A 490 -7.17 10.93 -22.72
N GLY A 491 -7.24 9.71 -23.24
CA GLY A 491 -7.06 9.36 -24.64
C GLY A 491 -6.74 7.88 -24.77
N ALA A 492 -6.56 7.40 -26.01
CA ALA A 492 -6.05 6.05 -26.26
C ALA A 492 -4.61 5.88 -25.74
N LYS A 493 -3.85 6.97 -25.71
CA LYS A 493 -2.56 7.13 -25.06
C LYS A 493 -2.70 8.31 -24.09
N PRO A 494 -2.97 8.06 -22.81
CA PRO A 494 -3.07 9.13 -21.83
C PRO A 494 -1.76 9.91 -21.72
N THR A 495 -1.87 11.19 -21.37
CA THR A 495 -0.70 12.05 -21.11
C THR A 495 -0.80 12.69 -19.73
N GLY A 496 0.27 13.28 -19.26
CA GLY A 496 0.28 14.01 -18.00
C GLY A 496 1.36 15.07 -17.97
N GLU A 497 1.13 16.08 -17.14
CA GLU A 497 2.07 17.18 -16.90
C GLU A 497 2.08 17.55 -15.42
N VAL A 498 3.21 17.99 -14.90
CA VAL A 498 3.26 18.57 -13.54
C VAL A 498 2.52 19.91 -13.58
N ALA A 499 1.34 19.94 -12.96
CA ALA A 499 0.49 21.13 -12.97
C ALA A 499 0.88 22.11 -11.86
N TRP A 500 1.33 21.61 -10.71
CA TRP A 500 1.69 22.43 -9.56
C TRP A 500 2.68 21.72 -8.63
N CYS A 501 3.40 22.54 -7.86
CA CYS A 501 4.27 22.12 -6.76
C CYS A 501 4.01 22.97 -5.51
N ALA A 502 4.24 22.35 -4.34
CA ALA A 502 4.24 22.99 -3.03
C ALA A 502 5.35 22.40 -2.15
N THR A 503 5.66 23.02 -1.03
CA THR A 503 6.61 22.46 -0.05
C THR A 503 6.13 21.09 0.43
N GLY A 504 6.96 20.06 0.30
CA GLY A 504 6.64 18.70 0.68
C GLY A 504 6.85 18.41 2.18
N PRO A 505 6.29 17.28 2.66
CA PRO A 505 6.33 16.91 4.08
C PRO A 505 7.69 16.40 4.54
N ASN A 506 8.06 16.74 5.77
CA ASN A 506 9.18 16.16 6.50
C ASN A 506 8.72 15.74 7.92
N PRO A 507 8.71 14.43 8.29
CA PRO A 507 9.07 13.28 7.44
C PRO A 507 8.09 13.08 6.29
N SER A 508 8.45 12.25 5.31
CA SER A 508 7.63 11.96 4.14
C SER A 508 6.33 11.24 4.54
N THR A 509 5.25 12.00 4.65
CA THR A 509 3.88 11.52 4.87
C THR A 509 3.14 11.43 3.52
N ALA A 510 2.17 10.55 3.42
CA ALA A 510 1.36 10.42 2.22
C ALA A 510 0.23 11.46 2.21
N PRO A 511 -0.06 12.10 1.06
CA PRO A 511 -1.20 13.00 0.95
C PRO A 511 -2.53 12.25 0.88
N ILE A 512 -3.59 13.00 1.18
CA ILE A 512 -4.98 12.68 0.82
C ILE A 512 -5.61 13.87 0.14
N SER A 513 -6.75 13.68 -0.48
CA SER A 513 -7.52 14.78 -1.07
C SER A 513 -8.96 14.81 -0.57
N THR A 514 -9.55 16.00 -0.56
CA THR A 514 -10.97 16.21 -0.31
C THR A 514 -11.58 17.11 -1.37
N THR A 515 -12.86 16.90 -1.63
CA THR A 515 -13.71 17.77 -2.44
C THR A 515 -15.03 17.98 -1.70
N THR A 516 -15.78 19.00 -2.03
CA THR A 516 -17.10 19.24 -1.39
C THR A 516 -18.23 18.45 -2.02
N ASP A 517 -18.10 18.06 -3.30
CA ASP A 517 -19.15 17.40 -4.09
C ASP A 517 -18.62 16.35 -5.08
N GLY A 518 -17.35 15.97 -4.94
CA GLY A 518 -16.64 15.11 -5.87
C GLY A 518 -15.76 15.85 -6.89
N LYS A 519 -15.85 17.19 -6.98
CA LYS A 519 -15.08 18.02 -7.92
C LYS A 519 -14.69 19.40 -7.38
N ALA A 520 -15.61 20.06 -6.67
CA ALA A 520 -15.40 21.44 -6.20
C ALA A 520 -14.55 21.47 -4.92
N ASN A 521 -13.89 22.60 -4.69
CA ASN A 521 -13.04 22.84 -3.52
C ASN A 521 -11.99 21.75 -3.28
N ALA A 522 -11.37 21.26 -4.34
CA ALA A 522 -10.34 20.24 -4.21
C ALA A 522 -9.17 20.76 -3.36
N LEU A 523 -8.85 20.00 -2.32
CA LEU A 523 -7.77 20.26 -1.36
C LEU A 523 -6.89 19.02 -1.25
N VAL A 524 -5.58 19.20 -1.25
CA VAL A 524 -4.60 18.15 -0.95
C VAL A 524 -4.04 18.40 0.45
N TRP A 525 -4.21 17.41 1.33
CA TRP A 525 -3.84 17.46 2.74
C TRP A 525 -2.66 16.55 3.03
N TYR A 526 -1.73 17.01 3.84
CA TYR A 526 -0.60 16.22 4.35
C TYR A 526 -0.10 16.79 5.68
N VAL A 527 0.73 16.03 6.38
CA VAL A 527 1.30 16.48 7.66
C VAL A 527 2.79 16.73 7.47
N ASP A 528 3.23 17.96 7.76
CA ASP A 528 4.63 18.39 7.69
C ASP A 528 5.12 18.81 9.06
N ALA A 529 6.14 18.12 9.59
CA ALA A 529 6.69 18.35 10.94
C ALA A 529 5.59 18.38 12.03
N GLY A 530 4.59 17.49 11.89
CA GLY A 530 3.43 17.42 12.77
C GLY A 530 2.36 18.50 12.54
N LYS A 531 2.56 19.43 11.63
CA LYS A 531 1.59 20.46 11.28
C LYS A 531 0.74 20.02 10.08
N LEU A 532 -0.57 20.17 10.20
CA LEU A 532 -1.45 19.95 9.06
C LEU A 532 -1.23 21.04 8.01
N ARG A 533 -1.10 20.60 6.76
CA ARG A 533 -1.01 21.46 5.56
C ARG A 533 -2.18 21.15 4.64
N ALA A 534 -2.65 22.17 3.95
CA ALA A 534 -3.57 22.04 2.84
C ALA A 534 -3.12 22.93 1.69
N VAL A 535 -3.16 22.38 0.49
CA VAL A 535 -2.97 23.16 -0.74
C VAL A 535 -4.18 23.03 -1.64
N ASP A 536 -4.41 24.04 -2.46
CA ASP A 536 -5.39 24.01 -3.52
C ASP A 536 -5.06 22.91 -4.52
N GLY A 537 -6.01 21.98 -4.77
CA GLY A 537 -5.79 20.83 -5.64
C GLY A 537 -5.60 21.17 -7.12
N ASP A 538 -5.97 22.36 -7.56
CA ASP A 538 -5.81 22.81 -8.94
C ASP A 538 -4.53 23.63 -9.19
N THR A 539 -4.02 24.31 -8.13
CA THR A 539 -2.93 25.29 -8.29
C THR A 539 -1.71 25.04 -7.41
N GLY A 540 -1.86 24.22 -6.35
CA GLY A 540 -0.81 24.01 -5.35
C GLY A 540 -0.61 25.17 -4.38
N GLU A 541 -1.41 26.24 -4.46
CA GLU A 541 -1.35 27.38 -3.54
C GLU A 541 -1.69 26.94 -2.11
N ASN A 542 -0.95 27.50 -1.15
CA ASN A 542 -1.18 27.19 0.26
C ASN A 542 -2.55 27.72 0.72
N VAL A 543 -3.40 26.84 1.21
CA VAL A 543 -4.68 27.17 1.86
C VAL A 543 -4.51 27.16 3.38
N LEU A 544 -3.78 26.19 3.94
CA LEU A 544 -3.50 26.07 5.37
C LEU A 544 -2.00 25.81 5.59
N THR A 545 -1.34 26.69 6.35
CA THR A 545 0.12 26.61 6.58
C THR A 545 0.52 26.15 7.98
N GLY A 546 -0.44 25.78 8.82
CA GLY A 546 -0.19 25.20 10.14
C GLY A 546 -1.29 25.57 11.13
N ALA A 547 -1.95 24.56 11.64
CA ALA A 547 -3.12 24.65 12.51
C ALA A 547 -2.88 23.97 13.86
N GLY A 548 -1.71 24.14 14.47
CA GLY A 548 -1.26 23.40 15.64
C GLY A 548 -0.44 22.16 15.27
N THR A 549 0.22 21.56 16.26
CA THR A 549 1.19 20.48 16.05
C THR A 549 0.73 19.17 16.69
N CYS A 550 0.71 18.11 15.90
CA CYS A 550 0.58 16.73 16.34
C CYS A 550 1.97 16.14 16.57
N SER A 551 2.28 15.68 17.78
CA SER A 551 3.61 15.20 18.13
C SER A 551 3.91 13.83 17.54
N GLY A 552 5.13 13.64 17.00
CA GLY A 552 5.66 12.35 16.60
C GLY A 552 4.94 11.72 15.41
N VAL A 553 4.48 12.53 14.45
CA VAL A 553 3.97 11.99 13.17
C VAL A 553 5.12 11.35 12.41
N ASN A 554 4.96 10.07 12.07
CA ASN A 554 5.99 9.29 11.43
C ASN A 554 5.86 9.30 9.91
N ARG A 555 6.98 8.93 9.23
CA ARG A 555 6.98 8.71 7.79
C ARG A 555 5.95 7.64 7.39
N TRP A 556 5.49 7.70 6.15
CA TRP A 556 4.55 6.76 5.50
C TRP A 556 3.11 6.78 6.01
N THR A 557 2.83 7.40 7.16
CA THR A 557 1.44 7.61 7.57
C THR A 557 0.70 8.55 6.61
N SER A 558 -0.60 8.48 6.56
CA SER A 558 -1.46 9.48 5.91
C SER A 558 -2.56 9.92 6.87
N PRO A 559 -3.02 11.15 6.79
CA PRO A 559 -4.23 11.55 7.46
C PRO A 559 -5.46 10.85 6.85
N ILE A 560 -6.62 10.99 7.50
CA ILE A 560 -7.94 10.64 6.98
C ILE A 560 -8.89 11.82 7.14
N ALA A 561 -9.92 11.89 6.29
CA ALA A 561 -10.97 12.91 6.38
C ALA A 561 -12.28 12.27 6.86
N VAL A 562 -12.84 12.78 7.97
CA VAL A 562 -14.03 12.22 8.62
C VAL A 562 -14.92 13.34 9.13
N LYS A 563 -16.16 13.44 8.62
CA LYS A 563 -17.20 14.38 9.12
C LYS A 563 -16.68 15.82 9.27
N GLY A 564 -16.01 16.34 8.24
CA GLY A 564 -15.44 17.69 8.23
C GLY A 564 -14.19 17.89 9.08
N ARG A 565 -13.58 16.82 9.57
CA ARG A 565 -12.31 16.81 10.33
C ARG A 565 -11.22 16.12 9.54
N ILE A 566 -9.97 16.51 9.81
CA ILE A 566 -8.78 15.77 9.38
C ILE A 566 -8.14 15.14 10.61
N ILE A 567 -7.87 13.83 10.55
CA ILE A 567 -7.32 13.05 11.66
C ILE A 567 -5.98 12.46 11.22
N ALA A 568 -4.96 12.57 12.06
CA ALA A 568 -3.66 11.93 11.82
C ALA A 568 -3.11 11.27 13.08
N GLY A 569 -2.32 10.20 12.91
CA GLY A 569 -1.64 9.50 13.98
C GLY A 569 -0.24 10.05 14.25
N GLY A 570 0.13 10.11 15.53
CA GLY A 570 1.44 10.49 16.00
C GLY A 570 2.03 9.46 16.99
N ASN A 571 2.96 9.90 17.81
CA ASN A 571 3.51 9.07 18.86
C ASN A 571 2.56 9.03 20.06
N GLY A 572 1.86 7.92 20.22
CA GLY A 572 0.92 7.70 21.30
C GLY A 572 -0.35 8.58 21.26
N THR A 573 -0.68 9.17 20.11
CA THR A 573 -1.84 10.05 19.99
C THR A 573 -2.48 10.03 18.62
N LEU A 574 -3.80 10.25 18.55
CA LEU A 574 -4.47 10.77 17.36
C LEU A 574 -4.74 12.26 17.54
N CYS A 575 -4.48 13.02 16.51
CA CYS A 575 -4.78 14.43 16.45
C CYS A 575 -5.96 14.67 15.51
N SER A 576 -6.85 15.56 15.91
CA SER A 576 -8.02 16.00 15.15
C SER A 576 -7.89 17.48 14.85
N TRP A 577 -8.06 17.86 13.59
CA TRP A 577 -8.24 19.26 13.20
C TRP A 577 -9.64 19.46 12.68
N LYS A 578 -10.24 20.56 13.08
CA LYS A 578 -11.60 20.97 12.67
C LYS A 578 -11.67 22.47 12.46
N THR A 579 -12.71 22.91 11.76
CA THR A 579 -13.07 24.32 11.69
C THR A 579 -13.65 24.74 13.05
N PRO A 580 -13.28 25.91 13.57
CA PRO A 580 -13.80 26.44 14.83
C PRO A 580 -15.32 26.57 14.88
#